data_806a2a0e4cba84acc9d52e08f6d5e9dd
#
_entry.id   806a2a0e4cba84acc9d52e08f6d5e9dd
#
_cell.length_a   1.000
_cell.length_b   1.000
_cell.length_c   1.000
_cell.angle_alpha   90.00
_cell.angle_beta   90.00
_cell.angle_gamma   90.00
#
_symmetry.space_group_name_H-M   'P 1'
#
loop_
_entity.id
_entity.type
_entity.pdbx_description
1 polymer ?
#
loop_
_entity_poly.entity_id
_entity_poly.type
_entity_poly.pdbx_seq_one_letter_code
_entity_poly.pdbx_strand_id
1 'polypeptide(L)'
;MAEKFTKEQIYDELKRILVEALEINENLIKKDANLFEDLELDSIDAVDIAVHMQRFTDKKLAPEDFKQIKTVNDVVEAVYNLLQKND
;
A
#
# COMPACT_ATOMS: atom_id res chain seq x y z
N MET A 1 13.93 -6.63 -20.22
CA MET A 1 14.06 -7.07 -18.83
C MET A 1 12.92 -6.50 -17.99
N ALA A 2 12.16 -7.35 -17.37
CA ALA A 2 11.07 -6.89 -16.54
C ALA A 2 11.62 -6.26 -15.27
N GLU A 3 11.20 -5.07 -15.02
CA GLU A 3 11.60 -4.40 -13.80
C GLU A 3 10.60 -4.69 -12.71
N LYS A 4 11.12 -5.23 -11.62
CA LYS A 4 10.28 -5.52 -10.48
C LYS A 4 10.55 -4.48 -9.42
N PHE A 5 9.48 -4.03 -8.80
CA PHE A 5 9.60 -3.09 -7.71
C PHE A 5 10.14 -3.80 -6.47
N THR A 6 11.04 -3.14 -5.76
CA THR A 6 11.50 -3.65 -4.48
C THR A 6 10.49 -3.27 -3.42
N LYS A 7 10.57 -3.94 -2.27
CA LYS A 7 9.70 -3.59 -1.15
C LYS A 7 9.92 -2.15 -0.71
N GLU A 8 11.14 -1.69 -0.80
CA GLU A 8 11.47 -0.32 -0.44
C GLU A 8 10.80 0.68 -1.38
N GLN A 9 10.82 0.40 -2.67
CA GLN A 9 10.15 1.26 -3.64
C GLN A 9 8.64 1.30 -3.41
N ILE A 10 8.07 0.15 -3.10
CA ILE A 10 6.65 0.05 -2.81
C ILE A 10 6.31 0.85 -1.54
N TYR A 11 7.15 0.71 -0.53
CA TYR A 11 6.95 1.44 0.72
C TYR A 11 7.01 2.96 0.49
N ASP A 12 8.00 3.40 -0.27
CA ASP A 12 8.16 4.83 -0.55
C ASP A 12 6.95 5.39 -1.30
N GLU A 13 6.44 4.63 -2.28
CA GLU A 13 5.28 5.07 -3.02
C GLU A 13 4.03 5.07 -2.15
N LEU A 14 3.87 4.06 -1.31
CA LEU A 14 2.75 4.00 -0.38
C LEU A 14 2.79 5.19 0.58
N LYS A 15 3.97 5.50 1.09
CA LYS A 15 4.13 6.64 1.98
C LYS A 15 3.74 7.93 1.27
N ARG A 16 4.16 8.09 0.02
CA ARG A 16 3.81 9.27 -0.76
C ARG A 16 2.29 9.37 -0.94
N ILE A 17 1.65 8.26 -1.24
CA ILE A 17 0.20 8.23 -1.39
C ILE A 17 -0.50 8.65 -0.10
N LEU A 18 -0.05 8.09 1.01
CA LEU A 18 -0.64 8.41 2.31
C LEU A 18 -0.49 9.89 2.66
N VAL A 19 0.65 10.45 2.38
CA VAL A 19 0.90 11.86 2.67
C VAL A 19 0.15 12.78 1.71
N GLU A 20 0.22 12.52 0.42
CA GLU A 20 -0.32 13.43 -0.58
C GLU A 20 -1.79 13.26 -0.86
N ALA A 21 -2.25 12.01 -0.96
CA ALA A 21 -3.64 11.74 -1.31
C ALA A 21 -4.55 11.70 -0.09
N LEU A 22 -4.07 11.15 1.02
CA LEU A 22 -4.89 10.99 2.22
C LEU A 22 -4.51 11.97 3.32
N GLU A 23 -3.53 12.82 3.08
CA GLU A 23 -3.10 13.87 4.00
C GLU A 23 -2.70 13.35 5.39
N ILE A 24 -2.08 12.19 5.41
CA ILE A 24 -1.60 11.60 6.65
C ILE A 24 -0.27 12.26 7.03
N ASN A 25 -0.10 12.52 8.32
CA ASN A 25 1.14 13.08 8.83
C ASN A 25 2.27 12.08 8.62
N GLU A 26 3.32 12.51 7.93
CA GLU A 26 4.45 11.66 7.61
C GLU A 26 5.08 11.02 8.84
N ASN A 27 5.07 11.73 9.96
CA ASN A 27 5.67 11.24 11.20
C ASN A 27 4.93 10.02 11.77
N LEU A 28 3.69 9.80 11.35
CA LEU A 28 2.89 8.66 11.79
C LEU A 28 3.13 7.42 10.93
N ILE A 29 3.75 7.59 9.78
CA ILE A 29 3.92 6.49 8.83
C ILE A 29 5.17 5.71 9.13
N LYS A 30 4.97 4.48 9.60
CA LYS A 30 6.04 3.54 9.91
C LYS A 30 5.62 2.17 9.36
N LYS A 31 6.58 1.28 9.19
CA LYS A 31 6.28 -0.04 8.66
C LYS A 31 5.28 -0.79 9.53
N ASP A 32 5.37 -0.65 10.84
CA ASP A 32 4.48 -1.33 11.77
C ASP A 32 3.27 -0.50 12.17
N ALA A 33 3.09 0.68 11.57
CA ALA A 33 1.93 1.50 11.87
C ALA A 33 0.66 0.81 11.39
N ASN A 34 -0.35 0.79 12.26
CA ASN A 34 -1.64 0.22 11.91
C ASN A 34 -2.44 1.23 11.11
N LEU A 35 -2.91 0.82 9.94
CA LEU A 35 -3.62 1.73 9.05
C LEU A 35 -4.91 2.26 9.67
N PHE A 36 -5.61 1.43 10.41
CA PHE A 36 -6.91 1.79 10.95
C PHE A 36 -6.82 2.43 12.32
N GLU A 37 -5.87 2.00 13.13
CA GLU A 37 -5.74 2.50 14.49
C GLU A 37 -4.77 3.67 14.60
N ASP A 38 -3.60 3.56 13.98
CA ASP A 38 -2.58 4.60 14.07
C ASP A 38 -2.78 5.72 13.07
N LEU A 39 -3.20 5.38 11.86
CA LEU A 39 -3.43 6.36 10.80
C LEU A 39 -4.90 6.76 10.70
N GLU A 40 -5.75 6.10 11.45
CA GLU A 40 -7.19 6.40 11.50
C GLU A 40 -7.88 6.33 10.14
N LEU A 41 -7.42 5.41 9.31
CA LEU A 41 -8.04 5.18 8.00
C LEU A 41 -9.24 4.25 8.13
N ASP A 42 -10.14 4.31 7.15
CA ASP A 42 -11.28 3.41 7.11
C ASP A 42 -11.22 2.58 5.81
N SER A 43 -12.27 1.79 5.58
CA SER A 43 -12.29 0.90 4.42
C SER A 43 -12.30 1.66 3.10
N ILE A 44 -12.84 2.87 3.08
CA ILE A 44 -12.85 3.70 1.87
C ILE A 44 -11.44 4.14 1.55
N ASP A 45 -10.70 4.53 2.58
CA ASP A 45 -9.30 4.94 2.40
C ASP A 45 -8.46 3.76 1.91
N ALA A 46 -8.75 2.55 2.40
CA ALA A 46 -8.03 1.36 1.96
C ALA A 46 -8.27 1.11 0.47
N VAL A 47 -9.49 1.33 -0.01
CA VAL A 47 -9.81 1.19 -1.43
C VAL A 47 -9.04 2.23 -2.24
N ASP A 48 -8.95 3.46 -1.73
CA ASP A 48 -8.17 4.51 -2.40
C ASP A 48 -6.71 4.11 -2.54
N ILE A 49 -6.14 3.56 -1.47
CA ILE A 49 -4.75 3.08 -1.51
C ILE A 49 -4.61 2.01 -2.59
N ALA A 50 -5.57 1.08 -2.65
CA ALA A 50 -5.54 0.02 -3.65
C ALA A 50 -5.53 0.59 -5.06
N VAL A 51 -6.36 1.59 -5.33
CA VAL A 51 -6.44 2.21 -6.64
C VAL A 51 -5.11 2.87 -7.01
N HIS A 52 -4.52 3.60 -6.06
CA HIS A 52 -3.24 4.26 -6.31
C HIS A 52 -2.12 3.25 -6.56
N MET A 53 -2.09 2.18 -5.77
CA MET A 53 -1.06 1.15 -5.95
C MET A 53 -1.25 0.41 -7.27
N GLN A 54 -2.50 0.23 -7.68
CA GLN A 54 -2.81 -0.38 -8.95
C GLN A 54 -2.24 0.43 -10.11
N ARG A 55 -2.34 1.75 -10.01
CA ARG A 55 -1.78 2.65 -11.02
C ARG A 55 -0.27 2.61 -11.01
N PHE A 56 0.31 2.54 -9.82
CA PHE A 56 1.76 2.52 -9.67
C PHE A 56 2.37 1.24 -10.24
N THR A 57 1.75 0.12 -9.99
CA THR A 57 2.29 -1.19 -10.39
C THR A 57 1.74 -1.70 -11.72
N ASP A 58 0.68 -1.07 -12.22
CA ASP A 58 -0.05 -1.53 -13.39
C ASP A 58 -0.57 -2.97 -13.22
N LYS A 59 -0.87 -3.34 -11.99
CA LYS A 59 -1.43 -4.64 -11.63
C LYS A 59 -2.72 -4.42 -10.88
N LYS A 60 -3.69 -5.27 -11.15
CA LYS A 60 -4.99 -5.18 -10.52
C LYS A 60 -4.95 -5.78 -9.12
N LEU A 61 -5.39 -5.01 -8.14
CA LEU A 61 -5.45 -5.45 -6.76
C LEU A 61 -6.89 -5.78 -6.40
N ALA A 62 -7.14 -7.00 -5.96
CA ALA A 62 -8.47 -7.39 -5.55
C ALA A 62 -8.78 -6.82 -4.16
N PRO A 63 -10.02 -6.36 -3.92
CA PRO A 63 -10.38 -5.89 -2.59
C PRO A 63 -10.12 -6.93 -1.50
N GLU A 64 -10.22 -8.20 -1.84
CA GLU A 64 -9.98 -9.28 -0.90
C GLU A 64 -8.56 -9.29 -0.36
N ASP A 65 -7.62 -8.84 -1.17
CA ASP A 65 -6.22 -8.77 -0.75
C ASP A 65 -6.02 -7.75 0.37
N PHE A 66 -6.94 -6.80 0.49
CA PHE A 66 -6.86 -5.75 1.49
C PHE A 66 -7.62 -6.06 2.77
N LYS A 67 -8.41 -7.12 2.78
CA LYS A 67 -9.17 -7.49 3.98
C LYS A 67 -8.29 -7.92 5.14
N GLN A 68 -7.14 -8.49 4.83
CA GLN A 68 -6.21 -8.99 5.84
C GLN A 68 -5.12 -7.98 6.17
N ILE A 69 -5.13 -6.85 5.50
CA ILE A 69 -4.11 -5.84 5.70
C ILE A 69 -4.44 -5.03 6.94
N LYS A 70 -3.47 -4.87 7.82
CA LYS A 70 -3.63 -4.08 9.05
C LYS A 70 -2.57 -3.00 9.16
N THR A 71 -1.35 -3.29 8.73
CA THR A 71 -0.23 -2.36 8.86
C THR A 71 0.26 -1.89 7.51
N VAL A 72 1.07 -0.84 7.53
CA VAL A 72 1.72 -0.33 6.33
C VAL A 72 2.54 -1.45 5.68
N ASN A 73 3.28 -2.21 6.48
CA ASN A 73 4.08 -3.30 5.96
C ASN A 73 3.22 -4.38 5.29
N ASP A 74 2.02 -4.62 5.82
CA ASP A 74 1.10 -5.59 5.21
C ASP A 74 0.75 -5.19 3.79
N VAL A 75 0.55 -3.89 3.55
CA VAL A 75 0.26 -3.40 2.19
C VAL A 75 1.47 -3.64 1.29
N VAL A 76 2.65 -3.31 1.79
CA VAL A 76 3.89 -3.50 1.01
C VAL A 76 4.06 -4.97 0.64
N GLU A 77 3.85 -5.87 1.60
CA GLU A 77 3.98 -7.30 1.34
C GLU A 77 2.95 -7.79 0.34
N ALA A 78 1.71 -7.33 0.47
CA ALA A 78 0.65 -7.75 -0.43
C ALA A 78 0.96 -7.32 -1.87
N VAL A 79 1.40 -6.09 -2.05
CA VAL A 79 1.74 -5.58 -3.38
C VAL A 79 2.96 -6.31 -3.94
N TYR A 80 3.96 -6.50 -3.10
CA TYR A 80 5.17 -7.19 -3.51
C TYR A 80 4.86 -8.61 -3.98
N ASN A 81 4.06 -9.33 -3.20
CA ASN A 81 3.67 -10.70 -3.58
C ASN A 81 2.87 -10.74 -4.87
N LEU A 82 2.01 -9.75 -5.06
CA LEU A 82 1.24 -9.66 -6.29
C LEU A 82 2.15 -9.51 -7.50
N LEU A 83 3.17 -8.67 -7.38
CA LEU A 83 4.12 -8.45 -8.46
C LEU A 83 4.94 -9.69 -8.76
N GLN A 84 5.25 -10.48 -7.75
CA GLN A 84 5.98 -11.72 -7.94
C GLN A 84 5.15 -12.76 -8.67
N LYS A 85 3.85 -12.83 -8.34
CA LYS A 85 2.96 -13.84 -8.92
C LYS A 85 2.69 -13.64 -10.40
N ASN A 86 2.87 -12.43 -10.89
CA ASN A 86 2.48 -12.10 -12.25
C ASN A 86 3.64 -12.08 -13.23
N ASP A 87 4.63 -12.85 -12.95
CA ASP A 87 5.73 -13.02 -13.90
C ASP A 87 5.34 -13.90 -15.07
#